data_9e45f15b194b4d6cceeda4ecd8fc5633
#
_entry.id   9e45f15b194b4d6cceeda4ecd8fc5633
#
_cell.length_a   1.000
_cell.length_b   1.000
_cell.length_c   1.000
_cell.angle_alpha   90.00
_cell.angle_beta   90.00
_cell.angle_gamma   90.00
#
_symmetry.space_group_name_H-M   'P 1'
#
loop_
_entity.id
_entity.type
_entity.pdbx_description
1 polymer ?
#
loop_
_entity_poly.entity_id
_entity_poly.type
_entity_poly.pdbx_seq_one_letter_code
_entity_poly.pdbx_strand_id
1 'polypeptide(L)'
;MSKINHISYWLFLVLPSALFFEKIVASTLIAVLFLIKIPIIFQFKTLKLLIKQKILLFSILYFLLHAIALLFTIDIEDGLYSLEIILSFLVLPLIGITFKRNNKPLQINRHFVEKLFYVFVSVGFLAIALCLCNAFYKVNFGNGSKDYWFFYRGLAHPLWQIHPIYLAYYLNFLLSILLFHDWNLKWKFREYIKWILILLTIIFLILLSARTPLVVSFIILILFIYHRLKVHKVALALTTLSLLITSVLALVFTNNRFKELFNENGILQEDRVQTWRGAYEVASDHFWFGIPKGDLDDELEKVYRKNNHTKGLERSYNCHNQYLQLLCYFGIFGLLYFILWLYYVYRATIDNHLIFQLLVFSILIYFCTESIMSVNKGIVFISYFFTLIAIYEK
;
A
#
# COMPACT_ATOMS: atom_id res chain seq x y z
N MET A 1 -24.91 -7.81 -23.36
CA MET A 1 -23.54 -8.14 -22.87
C MET A 1 -22.54 -6.98 -22.98
N SER A 2 -22.58 -6.12 -24.00
CA SER A 2 -21.64 -5.01 -24.14
C SER A 2 -21.69 -3.96 -23.03
N LYS A 3 -22.88 -3.47 -22.67
CA LYS A 3 -23.05 -2.42 -21.62
C LYS A 3 -22.54 -2.87 -20.23
N ILE A 4 -22.84 -4.11 -19.82
CA ILE A 4 -22.39 -4.66 -18.52
C ILE A 4 -20.86 -4.76 -18.46
N ASN A 5 -20.23 -5.16 -19.54
CA ASN A 5 -18.77 -5.23 -19.61
C ASN A 5 -18.14 -3.83 -19.56
N HIS A 6 -18.75 -2.82 -20.18
CA HIS A 6 -18.31 -1.43 -20.06
C HIS A 6 -18.42 -0.91 -18.64
N ILE A 7 -19.53 -1.16 -17.94
CA ILE A 7 -19.70 -0.78 -16.53
C ILE A 7 -18.61 -1.41 -15.68
N SER A 8 -18.39 -2.73 -15.79
CA SER A 8 -17.36 -3.41 -15.02
C SER A 8 -15.95 -2.93 -15.32
N TYR A 9 -15.64 -2.53 -16.55
CA TYR A 9 -14.35 -1.93 -16.92
C TYR A 9 -14.11 -0.61 -16.18
N TRP A 10 -15.11 0.30 -16.16
CA TRP A 10 -15.00 1.57 -15.46
C TRP A 10 -14.95 1.41 -13.93
N LEU A 11 -15.76 0.51 -13.37
CA LEU A 11 -15.71 0.19 -11.95
C LEU A 11 -14.32 -0.35 -11.53
N PHE A 12 -13.73 -1.24 -12.34
CA PHE A 12 -12.39 -1.76 -12.07
C PHE A 12 -11.32 -0.67 -12.21
N LEU A 13 -11.49 0.27 -13.15
CA LEU A 13 -10.58 1.40 -13.36
C LEU A 13 -10.58 2.37 -12.17
N VAL A 14 -11.74 2.71 -11.61
CA VAL A 14 -11.85 3.70 -10.52
C VAL A 14 -11.55 3.09 -9.12
N LEU A 15 -11.55 1.77 -9.00
CA LEU A 15 -11.44 1.06 -7.73
C LEU A 15 -10.23 1.49 -6.88
N PRO A 16 -8.98 1.62 -7.38
CA PRO A 16 -7.86 2.02 -6.55
C PRO A 16 -7.98 3.47 -6.06
N SER A 17 -8.70 4.33 -6.78
CA SER A 17 -8.96 5.70 -6.35
C SER A 17 -10.00 5.78 -5.22
N ALA A 18 -10.85 4.76 -5.09
CA ALA A 18 -11.81 4.67 -3.98
C ALA A 18 -11.12 4.50 -2.61
N LEU A 19 -9.85 4.06 -2.61
CA LEU A 19 -9.07 3.88 -1.38
C LEU A 19 -8.73 5.19 -0.66
N PHE A 20 -8.79 6.33 -1.35
CA PHE A 20 -8.69 7.65 -0.73
C PHE A 20 -9.91 8.00 0.15
N PHE A 21 -11.01 7.26 0.01
CA PHE A 21 -12.25 7.46 0.77
C PHE A 21 -12.44 6.39 1.85
N GLU A 22 -13.61 6.33 2.42
CA GLU A 22 -13.96 5.33 3.42
C GLU A 22 -13.87 3.90 2.87
N LYS A 23 -13.45 2.94 3.73
CA LYS A 23 -13.28 1.53 3.34
C LYS A 23 -14.52 0.93 2.66
N ILE A 24 -15.71 1.37 3.06
CA ILE A 24 -16.99 0.88 2.52
C ILE A 24 -17.12 1.16 1.02
N VAL A 25 -16.57 2.26 0.51
CA VAL A 25 -16.65 2.62 -0.91
C VAL A 25 -15.92 1.58 -1.77
N ALA A 26 -14.68 1.27 -1.41
CA ALA A 26 -13.90 0.26 -2.13
C ALA A 26 -14.52 -1.14 -2.00
N SER A 27 -14.96 -1.52 -0.80
CA SER A 27 -15.61 -2.82 -0.55
C SER A 27 -16.92 -2.97 -1.35
N THR A 28 -17.75 -1.92 -1.41
CA THR A 28 -18.97 -1.91 -2.22
C THR A 28 -18.68 -2.05 -3.71
N LEU A 29 -17.67 -1.33 -4.22
CA LEU A 29 -17.24 -1.47 -5.63
C LEU A 29 -16.77 -2.90 -5.96
N ILE A 30 -16.02 -3.52 -5.05
CA ILE A 30 -15.57 -4.92 -5.20
C ILE A 30 -16.78 -5.86 -5.22
N ALA A 31 -17.73 -5.69 -4.29
CA ALA A 31 -18.93 -6.53 -4.21
C ALA A 31 -19.78 -6.40 -5.49
N VAL A 32 -20.03 -5.17 -5.97
CA VAL A 32 -20.77 -4.94 -7.22
C VAL A 32 -20.05 -5.55 -8.42
N LEU A 33 -18.72 -5.36 -8.52
CA LEU A 33 -17.92 -5.97 -9.58
C LEU A 33 -17.99 -7.51 -9.54
N PHE A 34 -17.92 -8.10 -8.36
CA PHE A 34 -18.01 -9.55 -8.17
C PHE A 34 -19.36 -10.07 -8.66
N LEU A 35 -20.47 -9.47 -8.20
CA LEU A 35 -21.81 -9.83 -8.62
C LEU A 35 -21.99 -9.75 -10.15
N ILE A 36 -21.49 -8.69 -10.78
CA ILE A 36 -21.55 -8.54 -12.23
C ILE A 36 -20.74 -9.65 -12.95
N LYS A 37 -19.63 -10.09 -12.37
CA LYS A 37 -18.70 -11.04 -12.98
C LYS A 37 -18.97 -12.50 -12.66
N ILE A 38 -19.84 -12.82 -11.68
CA ILE A 38 -20.20 -14.20 -11.30
C ILE A 38 -20.47 -15.11 -12.52
N PRO A 39 -21.29 -14.72 -13.53
CA PRO A 39 -21.60 -15.61 -14.66
C PRO A 39 -20.39 -15.97 -15.52
N ILE A 40 -19.30 -15.19 -15.42
CA ILE A 40 -18.07 -15.39 -16.20
C ILE A 40 -17.01 -16.12 -15.35
N ILE A 41 -16.92 -15.81 -14.04
CA ILE A 41 -15.93 -16.35 -13.11
C ILE A 41 -16.00 -17.88 -13.08
N PHE A 42 -17.20 -18.46 -12.92
CA PHE A 42 -17.37 -19.90 -12.76
C PHE A 42 -17.40 -20.68 -14.07
N GLN A 43 -17.08 -20.06 -15.21
CA GLN A 43 -16.94 -20.80 -16.45
C GLN A 43 -15.60 -21.56 -16.49
N PHE A 44 -15.63 -22.82 -16.92
CA PHE A 44 -14.46 -23.69 -16.98
C PHE A 44 -13.24 -23.06 -17.69
N LYS A 45 -13.49 -22.34 -18.79
CA LYS A 45 -12.42 -21.64 -19.52
C LYS A 45 -11.74 -20.55 -18.66
N THR A 46 -12.50 -19.83 -17.82
CA THR A 46 -11.98 -18.79 -16.92
C THR A 46 -11.14 -19.42 -15.80
N LEU A 47 -11.62 -20.49 -15.19
CA LEU A 47 -10.90 -21.21 -14.14
C LEU A 47 -9.60 -21.83 -14.68
N LYS A 48 -9.61 -22.38 -15.89
CA LYS A 48 -8.40 -22.89 -16.56
C LYS A 48 -7.36 -21.79 -16.82
N LEU A 49 -7.79 -20.58 -17.16
CA LEU A 49 -6.90 -19.42 -17.32
C LEU A 49 -6.33 -18.97 -15.96
N LEU A 50 -7.15 -18.98 -14.92
CA LEU A 50 -6.74 -18.59 -13.56
C LEU A 50 -5.59 -19.47 -13.05
N ILE A 51 -5.69 -20.79 -13.19
CA ILE A 51 -4.64 -21.73 -12.76
C ILE A 51 -3.30 -21.47 -13.44
N LYS A 52 -3.31 -20.97 -14.69
CA LYS A 52 -2.11 -20.61 -15.43
C LYS A 52 -1.45 -19.29 -14.96
N GLN A 53 -2.18 -18.46 -14.24
CA GLN A 53 -1.70 -17.16 -13.74
C GLN A 53 -1.15 -17.30 -12.32
N LYS A 54 0.14 -17.56 -12.19
CA LYS A 54 0.79 -17.82 -10.89
C LYS A 54 0.49 -16.75 -9.84
N ILE A 55 0.56 -15.46 -10.21
CA ILE A 55 0.31 -14.35 -9.27
C ILE A 55 -1.11 -14.43 -8.69
N LEU A 56 -2.11 -14.66 -9.54
CA LEU A 56 -3.51 -14.77 -9.11
C LEU A 56 -3.74 -16.04 -8.27
N LEU A 57 -3.11 -17.14 -8.67
CA LEU A 57 -3.19 -18.39 -7.92
C LEU A 57 -2.59 -18.23 -6.51
N PHE A 58 -1.42 -17.63 -6.39
CA PHE A 58 -0.80 -17.35 -5.09
C PHE A 58 -1.67 -16.41 -4.24
N SER A 59 -2.30 -15.39 -4.84
CA SER A 59 -3.24 -14.53 -4.12
C SER A 59 -4.39 -15.33 -3.48
N ILE A 60 -5.02 -16.22 -4.25
CA ILE A 60 -6.11 -17.07 -3.77
C ILE A 60 -5.61 -18.08 -2.72
N LEU A 61 -4.45 -18.68 -2.94
CA LEU A 61 -3.84 -19.62 -1.98
C LEU A 61 -3.53 -18.92 -0.65
N TYR A 62 -3.13 -17.64 -0.68
CA TYR A 62 -2.95 -16.85 0.55
C TYR A 62 -4.23 -16.77 1.38
N PHE A 63 -5.36 -16.50 0.74
CA PHE A 63 -6.66 -16.52 1.40
C PHE A 63 -7.01 -17.90 1.94
N LEU A 64 -6.79 -18.95 1.12
CA LEU A 64 -7.10 -20.34 1.52
C LEU A 64 -6.23 -20.82 2.69
N LEU A 65 -4.97 -20.41 2.76
CA LEU A 65 -4.10 -20.73 3.91
C LEU A 65 -4.67 -20.17 5.22
N HIS A 66 -5.16 -18.92 5.21
CA HIS A 66 -5.83 -18.36 6.39
C HIS A 66 -7.15 -19.07 6.71
N ALA A 67 -7.92 -19.44 5.68
CA ALA A 67 -9.16 -20.20 5.87
C ALA A 67 -8.91 -21.61 6.46
N ILE A 68 -7.82 -22.25 6.07
CA ILE A 68 -7.40 -23.53 6.67
C ILE A 68 -6.90 -23.31 8.09
N ALA A 69 -6.11 -22.26 8.35
CA ALA A 69 -5.61 -21.94 9.68
C ALA A 69 -6.74 -21.67 10.69
N LEU A 70 -7.91 -21.19 10.21
CA LEU A 70 -9.09 -21.01 11.05
C LEU A 70 -9.58 -22.31 11.73
N LEU A 71 -9.30 -23.48 11.14
CA LEU A 71 -9.64 -24.77 11.73
C LEU A 71 -8.82 -25.09 13.00
N PHE A 72 -7.73 -24.37 13.22
CA PHE A 72 -6.78 -24.58 14.31
C PHE A 72 -6.74 -23.40 15.30
N THR A 73 -7.52 -22.34 15.08
CA THR A 73 -7.55 -21.18 15.95
C THR A 73 -8.44 -21.42 17.17
N ILE A 74 -8.05 -20.88 18.31
CA ILE A 74 -8.84 -20.86 19.53
C ILE A 74 -9.85 -19.71 19.46
N ASP A 75 -9.41 -18.53 19.01
CA ASP A 75 -10.28 -17.37 18.80
C ASP A 75 -10.85 -17.36 17.38
N ILE A 76 -12.02 -17.99 17.25
CA ILE A 76 -12.74 -18.10 15.97
C ILE A 76 -13.27 -16.73 15.51
N GLU A 77 -13.66 -15.85 16.42
CA GLU A 77 -14.23 -14.53 16.09
C GLU A 77 -13.17 -13.65 15.42
N ASP A 78 -12.00 -13.52 16.03
CA ASP A 78 -10.86 -12.81 15.44
C ASP A 78 -10.34 -13.47 14.16
N GLY A 79 -10.37 -14.80 14.12
CA GLY A 79 -10.05 -15.55 12.91
C GLY A 79 -10.99 -15.25 11.74
N LEU A 80 -12.31 -15.21 11.97
CA LEU A 80 -13.32 -14.86 10.95
C LEU A 80 -13.20 -13.40 10.51
N TYR A 81 -13.05 -12.49 11.46
CA TYR A 81 -12.80 -11.06 11.15
C TYR A 81 -11.56 -10.88 10.26
N SER A 82 -10.54 -11.66 10.54
CA SER A 82 -9.32 -11.68 9.75
C SER A 82 -9.53 -12.18 8.32
N LEU A 83 -10.36 -13.21 8.12
CA LEU A 83 -10.75 -13.67 6.78
C LEU A 83 -11.54 -12.61 6.02
N GLU A 84 -12.44 -11.88 6.68
CA GLU A 84 -13.18 -10.79 6.07
C GLU A 84 -12.22 -9.72 5.53
N ILE A 85 -11.22 -9.32 6.32
CA ILE A 85 -10.25 -8.30 5.92
C ILE A 85 -9.47 -8.73 4.67
N ILE A 86 -9.03 -9.99 4.58
CA ILE A 86 -8.21 -10.48 3.47
C ILE A 86 -9.02 -11.01 2.27
N LEU A 87 -10.36 -10.95 2.31
CA LEU A 87 -11.25 -11.47 1.26
C LEU A 87 -10.91 -10.92 -0.14
N SER A 88 -10.34 -9.72 -0.22
CA SER A 88 -9.92 -9.13 -1.49
C SER A 88 -8.86 -9.95 -2.22
N PHE A 89 -8.03 -10.75 -1.52
CA PHE A 89 -7.07 -11.67 -2.15
C PHE A 89 -7.74 -12.88 -2.82
N LEU A 90 -8.97 -13.17 -2.51
CA LEU A 90 -9.79 -14.15 -3.23
C LEU A 90 -10.57 -13.48 -4.36
N VAL A 91 -11.27 -12.41 -4.05
CA VAL A 91 -12.30 -11.83 -4.93
C VAL A 91 -11.69 -11.05 -6.10
N LEU A 92 -10.66 -10.22 -5.89
CA LEU A 92 -10.05 -9.43 -6.95
C LEU A 92 -9.33 -10.26 -8.02
N PRO A 93 -8.58 -11.34 -7.71
CA PRO A 93 -8.08 -12.28 -8.71
C PRO A 93 -9.18 -12.92 -9.56
N LEU A 94 -10.29 -13.33 -8.93
CA LEU A 94 -11.43 -13.91 -9.64
C LEU A 94 -12.11 -12.90 -10.58
N ILE A 95 -12.24 -11.65 -10.16
CA ILE A 95 -12.73 -10.57 -11.03
C ILE A 95 -11.73 -10.31 -12.15
N GLY A 96 -10.46 -10.14 -11.82
CA GLY A 96 -9.40 -9.74 -12.75
C GLY A 96 -9.25 -10.70 -13.92
N ILE A 97 -9.24 -12.00 -13.67
CA ILE A 97 -9.07 -13.01 -14.73
C ILE A 97 -10.18 -12.94 -15.80
N THR A 98 -11.36 -12.41 -15.47
CA THR A 98 -12.45 -12.25 -16.42
C THR A 98 -12.13 -11.22 -17.50
N PHE A 99 -11.27 -10.22 -17.21
CA PHE A 99 -10.84 -9.23 -18.21
C PHE A 99 -9.81 -9.81 -19.19
N LYS A 100 -8.99 -10.76 -18.77
CA LYS A 100 -8.03 -11.44 -19.65
C LYS A 100 -8.72 -12.34 -20.68
N ARG A 101 -9.91 -12.80 -20.39
CA ARG A 101 -10.70 -13.62 -21.28
C ARG A 101 -11.42 -12.83 -22.38
N ASN A 102 -11.73 -11.56 -22.14
CA ASN A 102 -12.52 -10.74 -23.05
C ASN A 102 -11.69 -10.36 -24.29
N ASN A 103 -12.18 -10.71 -25.48
CA ASN A 103 -11.66 -10.17 -26.72
C ASN A 103 -11.87 -8.66 -26.78
N LYS A 104 -10.93 -7.92 -27.46
CA LYS A 104 -10.98 -6.47 -27.72
C LYS A 104 -12.42 -5.91 -27.75
N PRO A 105 -12.76 -4.73 -27.12
CA PRO A 105 -11.87 -3.62 -26.74
C PRO A 105 -11.70 -3.41 -25.24
N LEU A 106 -12.06 -4.36 -24.37
CA LEU A 106 -12.09 -4.19 -22.92
C LEU A 106 -10.93 -4.92 -22.21
N GLN A 107 -9.81 -5.05 -22.90
CA GLN A 107 -8.58 -5.61 -22.36
C GLN A 107 -7.91 -4.61 -21.40
N ILE A 108 -7.23 -5.16 -20.40
CA ILE A 108 -6.37 -4.40 -19.50
C ILE A 108 -5.01 -4.20 -20.21
N ASN A 109 -4.95 -3.20 -21.04
CA ASN A 109 -3.81 -2.83 -21.85
C ASN A 109 -3.22 -1.47 -21.43
N ARG A 110 -2.24 -0.98 -22.18
CA ARG A 110 -1.60 0.31 -21.94
C ARG A 110 -2.61 1.47 -21.80
N HIS A 111 -3.63 1.52 -22.63
CA HIS A 111 -4.64 2.57 -22.60
C HIS A 111 -5.50 2.54 -21.32
N PHE A 112 -5.81 1.33 -20.80
CA PHE A 112 -6.45 1.20 -19.51
C PHE A 112 -5.57 1.79 -18.41
N VAL A 113 -4.28 1.42 -18.38
CA VAL A 113 -3.31 1.88 -17.36
C VAL A 113 -3.12 3.40 -17.43
N GLU A 114 -3.05 3.99 -18.62
CA GLU A 114 -3.00 5.44 -18.80
C GLU A 114 -4.23 6.13 -18.20
N LYS A 115 -5.44 5.65 -18.48
CA LYS A 115 -6.67 6.18 -17.86
C LYS A 115 -6.69 6.02 -16.35
N LEU A 116 -6.25 4.86 -15.86
CA LEU A 116 -6.14 4.60 -14.42
C LEU A 116 -5.21 5.62 -13.76
N PHE A 117 -4.06 5.92 -14.37
CA PHE A 117 -3.11 6.91 -13.85
C PHE A 117 -3.73 8.32 -13.80
N TYR A 118 -4.44 8.74 -14.84
CA TYR A 118 -5.15 10.01 -14.84
C TYR A 118 -6.17 10.10 -13.71
N VAL A 119 -7.02 9.08 -13.55
CA VAL A 119 -8.05 9.05 -12.49
C VAL A 119 -7.40 9.00 -11.11
N PHE A 120 -6.40 8.15 -10.91
CA PHE A 120 -5.72 8.00 -9.62
C PHE A 120 -5.05 9.31 -9.17
N VAL A 121 -4.36 9.99 -10.10
CA VAL A 121 -3.72 11.29 -9.83
C VAL A 121 -4.76 12.37 -9.54
N SER A 122 -5.82 12.46 -10.33
CA SER A 122 -6.89 13.46 -10.13
C SER A 122 -7.56 13.31 -8.77
N VAL A 123 -7.92 12.07 -8.39
CA VAL A 123 -8.54 11.80 -7.08
C VAL A 123 -7.55 11.99 -5.94
N GLY A 124 -6.27 11.65 -6.13
CA GLY A 124 -5.23 11.90 -5.14
C GLY A 124 -5.05 13.39 -4.84
N PHE A 125 -5.09 14.25 -5.86
CA PHE A 125 -5.04 15.71 -5.64
C PHE A 125 -6.34 16.26 -5.03
N LEU A 126 -7.49 15.70 -5.35
CA LEU A 126 -8.73 16.02 -4.64
C LEU A 126 -8.60 15.67 -3.14
N ALA A 127 -8.03 14.52 -2.82
CA ALA A 127 -7.79 14.11 -1.43
C ALA A 127 -6.81 15.06 -0.72
N ILE A 128 -5.70 15.46 -1.36
CA ILE A 128 -4.76 16.46 -0.83
C ILE A 128 -5.49 17.79 -0.57
N ALA A 129 -6.27 18.27 -1.53
CA ALA A 129 -7.02 19.52 -1.40
C ALA A 129 -8.02 19.48 -0.22
N LEU A 130 -8.78 18.37 -0.08
CA LEU A 130 -9.71 18.18 1.04
C LEU A 130 -8.98 18.22 2.40
N CYS A 131 -7.81 17.56 2.49
CA CYS A 131 -7.00 17.55 3.70
C CYS A 131 -6.51 18.96 4.07
N LEU A 132 -5.96 19.69 3.11
CA LEU A 132 -5.43 21.04 3.34
C LEU A 132 -6.55 22.06 3.65
N CYS A 133 -7.68 21.99 2.94
CA CYS A 133 -8.85 22.84 3.21
C CYS A 133 -9.40 22.60 4.61
N ASN A 134 -9.52 21.32 5.03
CA ASN A 134 -9.96 21.01 6.39
C ASN A 134 -8.97 21.49 7.45
N ALA A 135 -7.67 21.28 7.25
CA ALA A 135 -6.65 21.75 8.18
C ALA A 135 -6.71 23.29 8.33
N PHE A 136 -6.80 24.01 7.20
CA PHE A 136 -6.96 25.46 7.18
C PHE A 136 -8.23 25.92 7.92
N TYR A 137 -9.37 25.27 7.65
CA TYR A 137 -10.65 25.59 8.32
C TYR A 137 -10.57 25.37 9.83
N LYS A 138 -10.03 24.21 10.27
CA LYS A 138 -9.91 23.87 11.69
C LYS A 138 -9.00 24.82 12.46
N VAL A 139 -7.91 25.26 11.84
CA VAL A 139 -6.97 26.20 12.48
C VAL A 139 -7.51 27.62 12.55
N ASN A 140 -8.16 28.12 11.49
CA ASN A 140 -8.55 29.52 11.43
C ASN A 140 -9.97 29.80 11.97
N PHE A 141 -10.85 28.79 11.93
CA PHE A 141 -12.26 28.95 12.30
C PHE A 141 -12.73 27.96 13.37
N GLY A 142 -11.99 26.87 13.62
CA GLY A 142 -12.34 25.80 14.55
C GLY A 142 -11.53 25.79 15.85
N ASN A 143 -10.73 26.82 16.13
CA ASN A 143 -9.84 26.89 17.31
C ASN A 143 -8.86 25.69 17.42
N GLY A 144 -8.54 25.07 16.32
CA GLY A 144 -7.63 23.92 16.27
C GLY A 144 -6.16 24.32 16.28
N SER A 145 -5.30 23.52 16.90
CA SER A 145 -3.85 23.71 16.90
C SER A 145 -3.27 23.46 15.51
N LYS A 146 -2.35 24.35 15.06
CA LYS A 146 -1.59 24.17 13.80
C LYS A 146 -0.79 22.87 13.82
N ASP A 147 -0.14 22.57 14.96
CA ASP A 147 0.73 21.41 15.12
C ASP A 147 -0.01 20.08 15.02
N TYR A 148 -1.32 20.08 15.28
CA TYR A 148 -2.16 18.91 15.11
C TYR A 148 -2.76 18.81 13.69
N TRP A 149 -3.43 19.87 13.22
CA TRP A 149 -4.26 19.80 12.01
C TRP A 149 -3.47 19.83 10.70
N PHE A 150 -2.25 20.43 10.69
CA PHE A 150 -1.38 20.39 9.51
C PHE A 150 -0.44 19.20 9.48
N PHE A 151 -0.46 18.32 10.50
CA PHE A 151 0.46 17.20 10.58
C PHE A 151 -0.25 15.87 10.87
N TYR A 152 0.33 14.79 10.33
CA TYR A 152 0.03 13.40 10.65
C TYR A 152 -1.47 13.05 10.63
N ARG A 153 -2.01 12.56 11.77
CA ARG A 153 -3.42 12.11 11.86
C ARG A 153 -4.42 13.26 11.69
N GLY A 154 -4.11 14.43 12.18
CA GLY A 154 -4.95 15.61 12.01
C GLY A 154 -5.11 15.98 10.53
N LEU A 155 -4.01 15.99 9.78
CA LEU A 155 -4.04 16.27 8.34
C LEU A 155 -4.83 15.23 7.55
N ALA A 156 -4.72 13.94 7.87
CA ALA A 156 -5.42 12.86 7.20
C ALA A 156 -6.88 12.66 7.66
N HIS A 157 -7.31 13.37 8.71
CA HIS A 157 -8.62 13.21 9.33
C HIS A 157 -9.81 13.31 8.37
N PRO A 158 -9.88 14.27 7.41
CA PRO A 158 -11.04 14.41 6.53
C PRO A 158 -11.26 13.23 5.58
N LEU A 159 -10.28 12.37 5.42
CA LEU A 159 -10.40 11.14 4.63
C LEU A 159 -10.84 9.95 5.50
N TRP A 160 -11.87 10.15 6.31
CA TRP A 160 -12.41 9.11 7.21
C TRP A 160 -11.33 8.48 8.09
N GLN A 161 -10.50 9.31 8.68
CA GLN A 161 -9.41 8.92 9.60
C GLN A 161 -8.44 7.88 9.02
N ILE A 162 -8.20 7.95 7.70
CA ILE A 162 -7.18 7.10 7.07
C ILE A 162 -5.86 7.25 7.84
N HIS A 163 -5.24 6.13 8.18
CA HIS A 163 -3.95 6.21 8.84
C HIS A 163 -2.91 6.86 7.89
N PRO A 164 -2.15 7.86 8.32
CA PRO A 164 -1.25 8.63 7.48
C PRO A 164 -0.26 7.80 6.64
N ILE A 165 0.18 6.65 7.15
CA ILE A 165 1.08 5.75 6.44
C ILE A 165 0.43 5.21 5.15
N TYR A 166 -0.85 4.82 5.17
CA TYR A 166 -1.54 4.32 3.97
C TYR A 166 -1.77 5.45 2.96
N LEU A 167 -2.16 6.64 3.43
CA LEU A 167 -2.28 7.81 2.55
C LEU A 167 -0.95 8.13 1.89
N ALA A 168 0.13 8.18 2.66
CA ALA A 168 1.47 8.43 2.13
C ALA A 168 1.94 7.31 1.18
N TYR A 169 1.54 6.08 1.39
CA TYR A 169 1.78 4.96 0.50
C TYR A 169 1.14 5.18 -0.89
N TYR A 170 -0.14 5.59 -0.92
CA TYR A 170 -0.82 5.92 -2.17
C TYR A 170 -0.19 7.12 -2.87
N LEU A 171 0.24 8.13 -2.10
CA LEU A 171 0.91 9.31 -2.63
C LEU A 171 2.32 9.02 -3.17
N ASN A 172 3.04 8.04 -2.65
CA ASN A 172 4.29 7.59 -3.24
C ASN A 172 4.08 6.90 -4.60
N PHE A 173 3.00 6.15 -4.74
CA PHE A 173 2.62 5.63 -6.05
C PHE A 173 2.22 6.75 -7.01
N LEU A 174 1.44 7.74 -6.54
CA LEU A 174 1.09 8.94 -7.29
C LEU A 174 2.35 9.71 -7.73
N LEU A 175 3.33 9.89 -6.83
CA LEU A 175 4.61 10.53 -7.15
C LEU A 175 5.37 9.77 -8.24
N SER A 176 5.38 8.43 -8.18
CA SER A 176 5.98 7.58 -9.22
C SER A 176 5.30 7.80 -10.58
N ILE A 177 3.95 7.90 -10.61
CA ILE A 177 3.20 8.19 -11.82
C ILE A 177 3.56 9.58 -12.36
N LEU A 178 3.58 10.62 -11.52
CA LEU A 178 3.92 11.98 -11.95
C LEU A 178 5.32 12.09 -12.55
N LEU A 179 6.30 11.38 -11.98
CA LEU A 179 7.68 11.43 -12.40
C LEU A 179 7.97 10.63 -13.68
N PHE A 180 7.39 9.43 -13.80
CA PHE A 180 7.79 8.45 -14.82
C PHE A 180 6.77 8.23 -15.92
N HIS A 181 5.52 8.72 -15.78
CA HIS A 181 4.53 8.64 -16.87
C HIS A 181 4.74 9.78 -17.87
N ASP A 182 4.66 9.42 -19.18
CA ASP A 182 4.70 10.42 -20.25
C ASP A 182 3.30 11.00 -20.46
N TRP A 183 3.13 12.22 -19.96
CA TRP A 183 1.85 12.94 -20.02
C TRP A 183 1.63 13.53 -21.40
N ASN A 184 0.79 12.93 -22.24
CA ASN A 184 0.44 13.42 -23.58
C ASN A 184 -0.60 14.56 -23.53
N LEU A 185 -0.39 15.54 -22.67
CA LEU A 185 -1.25 16.73 -22.59
C LEU A 185 -0.78 17.76 -23.61
N LYS A 186 -1.69 18.25 -24.47
CA LYS A 186 -1.37 19.25 -25.51
C LYS A 186 -1.30 20.69 -24.98
N TRP A 187 -1.09 20.89 -23.68
CA TRP A 187 -1.05 22.22 -23.07
C TRP A 187 0.36 22.79 -23.05
N LYS A 188 0.47 24.09 -23.39
CA LYS A 188 1.75 24.82 -23.37
C LYS A 188 2.43 24.81 -21.99
N PHE A 189 1.64 24.82 -20.91
CA PHE A 189 2.12 24.88 -19.52
C PHE A 189 2.20 23.51 -18.82
N ARG A 190 2.02 22.39 -19.54
CA ARG A 190 1.95 21.04 -18.95
C ARG A 190 3.13 20.71 -18.03
N GLU A 191 4.34 21.06 -18.43
CA GLU A 191 5.56 20.76 -17.67
C GLU A 191 5.59 21.56 -16.35
N TYR A 192 5.21 22.84 -16.38
CA TYR A 192 5.11 23.64 -15.16
C TYR A 192 4.07 23.10 -14.19
N ILE A 193 2.89 22.73 -14.67
CA ILE A 193 1.84 22.13 -13.87
C ILE A 193 2.33 20.82 -13.26
N LYS A 194 2.97 19.96 -14.04
CA LYS A 194 3.55 18.70 -13.56
C LYS A 194 4.51 18.94 -12.38
N TRP A 195 5.45 19.90 -12.51
CA TRP A 195 6.41 20.18 -11.45
C TRP A 195 5.75 20.79 -10.20
N ILE A 196 4.71 21.62 -10.37
CA ILE A 196 3.90 22.13 -9.25
C ILE A 196 3.22 20.96 -8.52
N LEU A 197 2.63 20.01 -9.24
CA LEU A 197 1.97 18.84 -8.65
C LEU A 197 2.97 17.94 -7.93
N ILE A 198 4.17 17.74 -8.48
CA ILE A 198 5.25 16.99 -7.81
C ILE A 198 5.65 17.68 -6.51
N LEU A 199 5.90 18.99 -6.55
CA LEU A 199 6.27 19.77 -5.37
C LEU A 199 5.17 19.71 -4.29
N LEU A 200 3.92 19.89 -4.67
CA LEU A 200 2.79 19.79 -3.75
C LEU A 200 2.68 18.39 -3.11
N THR A 201 2.90 17.35 -3.89
CA THR A 201 2.91 15.97 -3.38
C THR A 201 4.03 15.75 -2.36
N ILE A 202 5.25 16.26 -2.64
CA ILE A 202 6.40 16.14 -1.73
C ILE A 202 6.13 16.91 -0.43
N ILE A 203 5.64 18.16 -0.52
CA ILE A 203 5.28 18.96 0.66
C ILE A 203 4.24 18.22 1.50
N PHE A 204 3.21 17.67 0.88
CA PHE A 204 2.16 16.97 1.58
C PHE A 204 2.68 15.68 2.26
N LEU A 205 3.59 14.93 1.61
CA LEU A 205 4.25 13.76 2.21
C LEU A 205 5.08 14.14 3.43
N ILE A 206 5.75 15.30 3.41
CA ILE A 206 6.49 15.83 4.56
C ILE A 206 5.53 16.17 5.71
N LEU A 207 4.41 16.83 5.42
CA LEU A 207 3.39 17.17 6.41
C LEU A 207 2.75 15.91 7.03
N LEU A 208 2.59 14.84 6.26
CA LEU A 208 2.14 13.54 6.81
C LEU A 208 3.14 12.93 7.80
N SER A 209 4.38 13.38 7.85
CA SER A 209 5.40 12.99 8.85
C SER A 209 5.53 11.48 9.05
N ALA A 210 5.31 10.69 8.00
CA ALA A 210 5.41 9.25 8.02
C ALA A 210 6.83 8.83 7.55
N ARG A 211 7.62 8.22 8.43
CA ARG A 211 9.06 8.00 8.23
C ARG A 211 9.38 7.13 7.01
N THR A 212 8.83 5.91 6.95
CA THR A 212 9.08 4.98 5.84
C THR A 212 8.61 5.54 4.49
N PRO A 213 7.42 6.16 4.37
CA PRO A 213 7.02 6.85 3.16
C PRO A 213 7.99 7.93 2.69
N LEU A 214 8.58 8.72 3.60
CA LEU A 214 9.58 9.72 3.24
C LEU A 214 10.86 9.10 2.67
N VAL A 215 11.33 7.98 3.25
CA VAL A 215 12.46 7.23 2.71
C VAL A 215 12.14 6.70 1.30
N VAL A 216 10.95 6.15 1.10
CA VAL A 216 10.49 5.66 -0.21
C VAL A 216 10.40 6.79 -1.23
N SER A 217 9.82 7.96 -0.85
CA SER A 217 9.77 9.16 -1.71
C SER A 217 11.17 9.56 -2.17
N PHE A 218 12.10 9.56 -1.24
CA PHE A 218 13.51 9.90 -1.50
C PHE A 218 14.16 8.93 -2.50
N ILE A 219 13.95 7.63 -2.32
CA ILE A 219 14.46 6.61 -3.26
C ILE A 219 13.85 6.80 -4.65
N ILE A 220 12.54 7.06 -4.75
CA ILE A 220 11.86 7.33 -6.02
C ILE A 220 12.46 8.55 -6.73
N LEU A 221 12.77 9.63 -5.98
CA LEU A 221 13.41 10.83 -6.53
C LEU A 221 14.85 10.54 -7.01
N ILE A 222 15.64 9.78 -6.25
CA ILE A 222 16.99 9.36 -6.69
C ILE A 222 16.90 8.58 -8.00
N LEU A 223 16.00 7.59 -8.07
CA LEU A 223 15.83 6.75 -9.26
C LEU A 223 15.38 7.59 -10.46
N PHE A 224 14.51 8.60 -10.25
CA PHE A 224 14.12 9.53 -11.30
C PHE A 224 15.30 10.37 -11.79
N ILE A 225 16.10 10.93 -10.88
CA ILE A 225 17.29 11.70 -11.22
C ILE A 225 18.29 10.84 -12.01
N TYR A 226 18.56 9.64 -11.53
CA TYR A 226 19.44 8.67 -12.21
C TYR A 226 18.95 8.34 -13.63
N HIS A 227 17.64 8.08 -13.78
CA HIS A 227 17.04 7.74 -15.07
C HIS A 227 17.07 8.90 -16.09
N ARG A 228 16.93 10.16 -15.61
CA ARG A 228 16.84 11.35 -16.48
C ARG A 228 18.17 11.97 -16.84
N LEU A 229 19.14 11.95 -15.94
CA LEU A 229 20.36 12.78 -16.11
C LEU A 229 21.51 12.09 -16.84
N LYS A 230 21.40 10.80 -17.21
CA LYS A 230 22.49 10.05 -17.88
C LYS A 230 23.87 10.56 -17.42
N VAL A 231 24.59 9.87 -16.65
CA VAL A 231 25.92 10.00 -15.99
C VAL A 231 26.65 11.38 -15.99
N HIS A 232 26.48 12.23 -16.99
CA HIS A 232 27.24 13.49 -17.16
C HIS A 232 26.77 14.69 -16.32
N LYS A 233 25.65 14.59 -15.62
CA LYS A 233 25.12 15.65 -14.74
C LYS A 233 25.01 15.22 -13.27
N VAL A 234 25.83 14.26 -12.87
CA VAL A 234 25.81 13.67 -11.52
C VAL A 234 26.02 14.73 -10.43
N ALA A 235 26.91 15.70 -10.68
CA ALA A 235 27.18 16.75 -9.71
C ALA A 235 25.94 17.63 -9.42
N LEU A 236 25.17 18.01 -10.46
CA LEU A 236 23.94 18.78 -10.29
C LEU A 236 22.86 17.93 -9.62
N ALA A 237 22.80 16.64 -9.93
CA ALA A 237 21.91 15.70 -9.29
C ALA A 237 22.25 15.54 -7.79
N LEU A 238 23.52 15.39 -7.46
CA LEU A 238 23.98 15.28 -6.07
C LEU A 238 23.75 16.57 -5.27
N THR A 239 23.93 17.74 -5.87
CA THR A 239 23.67 19.02 -5.19
C THR A 239 22.17 19.24 -4.97
N THR A 240 21.32 19.00 -5.97
CA THR A 240 19.85 19.08 -5.79
C THR A 240 19.35 18.05 -4.79
N LEU A 241 19.93 16.85 -4.79
CA LEU A 241 19.65 15.81 -3.84
C LEU A 241 20.07 16.19 -2.42
N SER A 242 21.28 16.76 -2.23
CA SER A 242 21.77 17.21 -0.93
C SER A 242 20.91 18.35 -0.36
N LEU A 243 20.47 19.30 -1.19
CA LEU A 243 19.54 20.37 -0.81
C LEU A 243 18.17 19.80 -0.41
N LEU A 244 17.69 18.80 -1.10
CA LEU A 244 16.42 18.12 -0.77
C LEU A 244 16.55 17.33 0.53
N ILE A 245 17.67 16.63 0.74
CA ILE A 245 17.99 15.94 2.00
C ILE A 245 18.05 16.92 3.16
N THR A 246 18.81 18.00 3.03
CA THR A 246 18.97 18.99 4.09
C THR A 246 17.64 19.67 4.42
N SER A 247 16.81 19.97 3.41
CA SER A 247 15.46 20.53 3.62
C SER A 247 14.54 19.53 4.35
N VAL A 248 14.56 18.26 3.96
CA VAL A 248 13.79 17.20 4.61
C VAL A 248 14.30 16.97 6.03
N LEU A 249 15.62 16.91 6.25
CA LEU A 249 16.22 16.78 7.58
C LEU A 249 15.86 17.96 8.46
N ALA A 250 15.96 19.20 7.96
CA ALA A 250 15.58 20.38 8.72
C ALA A 250 14.11 20.33 9.16
N LEU A 251 13.19 19.94 8.27
CA LEU A 251 11.77 19.76 8.60
C LEU A 251 11.53 18.60 9.57
N VAL A 252 12.32 17.52 9.43
CA VAL A 252 12.29 16.35 10.32
C VAL A 252 12.76 16.74 11.73
N PHE A 253 13.87 17.47 11.87
CA PHE A 253 14.40 17.88 13.15
C PHE A 253 13.56 18.96 13.84
N THR A 254 12.79 19.75 13.10
CA THR A 254 11.82 20.69 13.67
C THR A 254 10.51 20.05 14.12
N ASN A 255 10.22 18.83 13.65
CA ASN A 255 8.97 18.11 13.98
C ASN A 255 9.13 17.32 15.29
N ASN A 256 8.24 17.57 16.24
CA ASN A 256 8.26 16.93 17.57
C ASN A 256 8.26 15.39 17.51
N ARG A 257 7.61 14.78 16.52
CA ARG A 257 7.60 13.31 16.33
C ARG A 257 8.97 12.69 16.07
N PHE A 258 9.90 13.44 15.49
CA PHE A 258 11.27 12.96 15.30
C PHE A 258 12.12 13.18 16.55
N LYS A 259 11.81 14.21 17.35
CA LYS A 259 12.45 14.42 18.63
C LYS A 259 12.08 13.31 19.64
N GLU A 260 10.86 12.80 19.58
CA GLU A 260 10.39 11.68 20.40
C GLU A 260 11.12 10.34 20.14
N LEU A 261 11.94 10.25 19.06
CA LEU A 261 12.77 9.07 18.81
C LEU A 261 13.93 8.90 19.77
N PHE A 262 14.35 9.99 20.38
CA PHE A 262 15.50 10.01 21.26
C PHE A 262 15.02 10.25 22.69
N ASN A 263 15.55 9.49 23.65
CA ASN A 263 15.35 9.78 25.06
C ASN A 263 16.19 11.01 25.46
N GLU A 264 16.03 11.48 26.70
CA GLU A 264 16.78 12.61 27.24
C GLU A 264 18.31 12.45 27.14
N ASN A 265 18.79 11.20 27.04
CA ASN A 265 20.21 10.86 26.86
C ASN A 265 20.63 10.69 25.39
N GLY A 266 19.78 11.04 24.40
CA GLY A 266 20.06 10.90 22.99
C GLY A 266 20.06 9.44 22.47
N ILE A 267 19.57 8.48 23.25
CA ILE A 267 19.50 7.07 22.87
C ILE A 267 18.21 6.84 22.07
N LEU A 268 18.34 6.18 20.92
CA LEU A 268 17.22 5.85 20.06
C LEU A 268 16.24 4.91 20.78
N GLN A 269 15.08 5.44 21.15
CA GLN A 269 13.98 4.64 21.68
C GLN A 269 13.02 4.27 20.55
N GLU A 270 13.28 3.17 19.87
CA GLU A 270 12.38 2.70 18.83
C GLU A 270 11.49 1.58 19.39
N ASP A 271 10.24 1.89 19.65
CA ASP A 271 9.23 0.91 20.06
C ASP A 271 9.14 -0.27 19.09
N ARG A 272 9.46 -0.04 17.79
CA ARG A 272 9.47 -1.09 16.76
C ARG A 272 10.51 -2.16 17.01
N VAL A 273 11.68 -1.82 17.54
CA VAL A 273 12.72 -2.82 17.85
C VAL A 273 12.22 -3.78 18.91
N GLN A 274 11.53 -3.27 19.93
CA GLN A 274 10.91 -4.12 20.97
C GLN A 274 9.76 -4.96 20.38
N THR A 275 8.93 -4.37 19.55
CA THR A 275 7.87 -5.06 18.82
C THR A 275 8.42 -6.18 17.93
N TRP A 276 9.50 -5.93 17.18
CA TRP A 276 10.13 -6.94 16.33
C TRP A 276 10.79 -8.07 17.14
N ARG A 277 11.39 -7.75 18.29
CA ARG A 277 11.91 -8.77 19.20
C ARG A 277 10.79 -9.68 19.72
N GLY A 278 9.66 -9.08 20.15
CA GLY A 278 8.50 -9.87 20.57
C GLY A 278 7.95 -10.74 19.46
N ALA A 279 7.78 -10.19 18.25
CA ALA A 279 7.34 -10.97 17.10
C ALA A 279 8.32 -12.09 16.71
N TYR A 280 9.63 -11.84 16.80
CA TYR A 280 10.64 -12.86 16.55
C TYR A 280 10.60 -13.98 17.61
N GLU A 281 10.39 -13.66 18.89
CA GLU A 281 10.23 -14.63 19.98
C GLU A 281 9.06 -15.55 19.69
N VAL A 282 7.87 -14.98 19.39
CA VAL A 282 6.67 -15.75 18.99
C VAL A 282 6.95 -16.64 17.76
N ALA A 283 7.59 -16.06 16.73
CA ALA A 283 7.91 -16.80 15.51
C ALA A 283 8.91 -17.93 15.75
N SER A 284 9.85 -17.76 16.69
CA SER A 284 10.85 -18.79 17.03
C SER A 284 10.23 -19.97 17.74
N ASP A 285 9.26 -19.71 18.65
CA ASP A 285 8.55 -20.75 19.39
C ASP A 285 7.63 -21.58 18.45
N HIS A 286 7.18 -20.99 17.34
CA HIS A 286 6.28 -21.61 16.35
C HIS A 286 6.90 -21.64 14.94
N PHE A 287 8.19 -21.91 14.83
CA PHE A 287 9.01 -21.71 13.63
C PHE A 287 8.48 -22.39 12.36
N TRP A 288 7.98 -23.63 12.46
CA TRP A 288 7.64 -24.43 11.28
C TRP A 288 6.32 -24.04 10.63
N PHE A 289 5.25 -23.93 11.41
CA PHE A 289 3.87 -23.76 10.91
C PHE A 289 3.21 -22.47 11.38
N GLY A 290 3.81 -21.75 12.32
CA GLY A 290 3.26 -20.52 12.88
C GLY A 290 2.06 -20.73 13.80
N ILE A 291 1.32 -19.64 14.00
CA ILE A 291 0.11 -19.57 14.84
C ILE A 291 -1.02 -19.01 13.98
N PRO A 292 -2.25 -19.55 14.09
CA PRO A 292 -3.41 -18.94 13.43
C PRO A 292 -3.55 -17.46 13.75
N LYS A 293 -4.02 -16.68 12.78
CA LYS A 293 -4.10 -15.22 12.93
C LYS A 293 -5.01 -14.80 14.08
N GLY A 294 -6.06 -15.56 14.40
CA GLY A 294 -6.95 -15.29 15.52
C GLY A 294 -6.25 -15.35 16.88
N ASP A 295 -5.17 -16.12 17.01
CA ASP A 295 -4.48 -16.34 18.29
C ASP A 295 -3.19 -15.50 18.41
N LEU A 296 -2.73 -14.85 17.32
CA LEU A 296 -1.44 -14.17 17.32
C LEU A 296 -1.40 -12.96 18.25
N ASP A 297 -2.48 -12.20 18.32
CA ASP A 297 -2.52 -10.98 19.13
C ASP A 297 -2.38 -11.32 20.63
N ASP A 298 -2.98 -12.43 21.08
CA ASP A 298 -2.84 -12.95 22.44
C ASP A 298 -1.40 -13.41 22.75
N GLU A 299 -0.75 -14.09 21.80
CA GLU A 299 0.64 -14.53 21.97
C GLU A 299 1.61 -13.35 22.00
N LEU A 300 1.40 -12.34 21.16
CA LEU A 300 2.18 -11.10 21.20
C LEU A 300 2.00 -10.37 22.53
N GLU A 301 0.76 -10.31 23.05
CA GLU A 301 0.48 -9.69 24.33
C GLU A 301 1.22 -10.40 25.48
N LYS A 302 1.26 -11.73 25.51
CA LYS A 302 2.02 -12.51 26.49
C LYS A 302 3.51 -12.15 26.47
N VAL A 303 4.09 -12.09 25.27
CA VAL A 303 5.51 -11.75 25.07
C VAL A 303 5.77 -10.29 25.43
N TYR A 304 4.88 -9.36 25.09
CA TYR A 304 5.02 -7.94 25.47
C TYR A 304 4.95 -7.75 26.99
N ARG A 305 4.07 -8.48 27.70
CA ARG A 305 4.04 -8.50 29.18
C ARG A 305 5.35 -9.01 29.77
N LYS A 306 5.86 -10.15 29.27
CA LYS A 306 7.13 -10.74 29.70
C LYS A 306 8.31 -9.79 29.50
N ASN A 307 8.33 -9.04 28.39
CA ASN A 307 9.41 -8.15 28.00
C ASN A 307 9.23 -6.70 28.48
N ASN A 308 8.20 -6.41 29.29
CA ASN A 308 7.84 -5.08 29.78
C ASN A 308 7.67 -4.02 28.66
N HIS A 309 7.15 -4.45 27.49
CA HIS A 309 6.87 -3.55 26.37
C HIS A 309 5.50 -2.87 26.56
N THR A 310 5.44 -1.87 27.45
CA THR A 310 4.20 -1.18 27.87
C THR A 310 3.43 -0.58 26.70
N LYS A 311 4.09 0.08 25.75
CA LYS A 311 3.43 0.67 24.56
C LYS A 311 2.86 -0.39 23.63
N GLY A 312 3.50 -1.55 23.53
CA GLY A 312 2.98 -2.68 22.76
C GLY A 312 1.66 -3.20 23.33
N LEU A 313 1.59 -3.27 24.66
CA LEU A 313 0.39 -3.66 25.40
C LEU A 313 -0.74 -2.62 25.29
N GLU A 314 -0.45 -1.34 25.58
CA GLU A 314 -1.44 -0.26 25.59
C GLU A 314 -2.09 -0.03 24.23
N ARG A 315 -1.38 -0.33 23.13
CA ARG A 315 -1.82 -0.05 21.77
C ARG A 315 -2.08 -1.30 20.93
N SER A 316 -1.98 -2.47 21.53
CA SER A 316 -2.16 -3.78 20.87
C SER A 316 -1.38 -3.83 19.54
N TYR A 317 -0.05 -3.63 19.63
CA TYR A 317 0.80 -3.58 18.44
C TYR A 317 0.87 -4.96 17.77
N ASN A 318 0.58 -5.01 16.48
CA ASN A 318 0.95 -6.14 15.63
C ASN A 318 2.47 -6.13 15.37
N CYS A 319 2.98 -7.04 14.53
CA CYS A 319 4.44 -7.18 14.31
C CYS A 319 5.10 -5.94 13.68
N HIS A 320 4.37 -4.98 13.12
CA HIS A 320 4.92 -3.84 12.34
C HIS A 320 6.02 -4.21 11.35
N ASN A 321 5.96 -5.42 10.81
CA ASN A 321 6.84 -5.97 9.79
C ASN A 321 6.11 -7.13 9.12
N GLN A 322 5.81 -7.02 7.82
CA GLN A 322 5.01 -8.01 7.12
C GLN A 322 5.69 -9.38 7.02
N TYR A 323 7.03 -9.40 6.94
CA TYR A 323 7.78 -10.66 6.88
C TYR A 323 7.72 -11.41 8.20
N LEU A 324 7.92 -10.71 9.32
CA LEU A 324 7.75 -11.27 10.66
C LEU A 324 6.30 -11.69 10.92
N GLN A 325 5.34 -10.88 10.48
CA GLN A 325 3.91 -11.20 10.59
C GLN A 325 3.57 -12.53 9.93
N LEU A 326 4.12 -12.77 8.72
CA LEU A 326 3.88 -14.02 8.00
C LEU A 326 4.64 -15.20 8.59
N LEU A 327 5.83 -14.94 9.13
CA LEU A 327 6.57 -15.96 9.89
C LEU A 327 5.79 -16.37 11.14
N CYS A 328 5.15 -15.42 11.83
CA CYS A 328 4.26 -15.74 12.96
C CYS A 328 3.03 -16.53 12.51
N TYR A 329 2.37 -16.15 11.38
CA TYR A 329 1.13 -16.82 10.94
C TYR A 329 1.32 -18.23 10.40
N PHE A 330 2.36 -18.47 9.63
CA PHE A 330 2.53 -19.69 8.83
C PHE A 330 3.92 -20.31 8.94
N GLY A 331 4.76 -19.80 9.85
CA GLY A 331 6.14 -20.27 10.03
C GLY A 331 6.99 -20.04 8.78
N ILE A 332 8.08 -20.79 8.70
CA ILE A 332 9.05 -20.67 7.62
C ILE A 332 8.46 -21.03 6.25
N PHE A 333 7.54 -21.99 6.18
CA PHE A 333 6.87 -22.37 4.92
C PHE A 333 6.02 -21.24 4.37
N GLY A 334 5.29 -20.52 5.22
CA GLY A 334 4.52 -19.35 4.81
C GLY A 334 5.38 -18.20 4.34
N LEU A 335 6.51 -17.96 4.99
CA LEU A 335 7.47 -16.93 4.57
C LEU A 335 8.08 -17.27 3.21
N LEU A 336 8.52 -18.52 2.97
CA LEU A 336 9.06 -18.96 1.69
C LEU A 336 8.02 -18.87 0.57
N TYR A 337 6.76 -19.28 0.84
CA TYR A 337 5.64 -19.10 -0.06
C TYR A 337 5.45 -17.62 -0.45
N PHE A 338 5.50 -16.72 0.52
CA PHE A 338 5.32 -15.29 0.29
C PHE A 338 6.45 -14.68 -0.54
N ILE A 339 7.70 -15.04 -0.24
CA ILE A 339 8.86 -14.62 -1.03
C ILE A 339 8.73 -15.09 -2.48
N LEU A 340 8.28 -16.33 -2.70
CA LEU A 340 8.05 -16.87 -4.04
C LEU A 340 6.92 -16.11 -4.77
N TRP A 341 5.84 -15.73 -4.06
CA TRP A 341 4.78 -14.91 -4.63
C TRP A 341 5.32 -13.53 -5.06
N LEU A 342 6.05 -12.84 -4.18
CA LEU A 342 6.69 -11.55 -4.49
C LEU A 342 7.66 -11.65 -5.67
N TYR A 343 8.40 -12.74 -5.78
CA TYR A 343 9.27 -13.01 -6.93
C TYR A 343 8.46 -13.06 -8.25
N TYR A 344 7.32 -13.78 -8.29
CA TYR A 344 6.48 -13.81 -9.49
C TYR A 344 5.89 -12.45 -9.83
N VAL A 345 5.46 -11.68 -8.82
CA VAL A 345 4.97 -10.31 -9.02
C VAL A 345 6.06 -9.43 -9.61
N TYR A 346 7.25 -9.43 -9.00
CA TYR A 346 8.39 -8.63 -9.49
C TYR A 346 8.78 -9.02 -10.91
N ARG A 347 8.92 -10.31 -11.20
CA ARG A 347 9.25 -10.81 -12.55
C ARG A 347 8.26 -10.34 -13.60
N ALA A 348 6.97 -10.32 -13.29
CA ALA A 348 5.95 -9.84 -14.20
C ALA A 348 6.06 -8.32 -14.49
N THR A 349 6.69 -7.54 -13.61
CA THR A 349 6.87 -6.09 -13.84
C THR A 349 8.08 -5.74 -14.69
N ILE A 350 9.11 -6.60 -14.74
CA ILE A 350 10.37 -6.32 -15.47
C ILE A 350 10.10 -5.98 -16.94
N ASP A 351 9.23 -6.72 -17.56
CA ASP A 351 8.90 -6.55 -18.98
C ASP A 351 7.74 -5.57 -19.23
N ASN A 352 7.04 -5.11 -18.18
CA ASN A 352 5.77 -4.42 -18.36
C ASN A 352 5.88 -2.90 -18.26
N HIS A 353 6.15 -2.36 -17.08
CA HIS A 353 6.11 -0.92 -16.88
C HIS A 353 6.95 -0.50 -15.68
N LEU A 354 7.87 0.46 -15.89
CA LEU A 354 8.75 0.97 -14.83
C LEU A 354 7.97 1.43 -13.58
N ILE A 355 6.80 2.03 -13.77
CA ILE A 355 5.96 2.50 -12.65
C ILE A 355 5.48 1.31 -11.79
N PHE A 356 5.18 0.15 -12.38
CA PHE A 356 4.82 -1.05 -11.62
C PHE A 356 6.03 -1.67 -10.91
N GLN A 357 7.23 -1.59 -11.50
CA GLN A 357 8.47 -1.99 -10.79
C GLN A 357 8.68 -1.14 -9.55
N LEU A 358 8.54 0.20 -9.68
CA LEU A 358 8.66 1.13 -8.56
C LEU A 358 7.58 0.90 -7.50
N LEU A 359 6.35 0.58 -7.90
CA LEU A 359 5.30 0.21 -6.98
C LEU A 359 5.66 -1.03 -6.16
N VAL A 360 6.05 -2.13 -6.82
CA VAL A 360 6.43 -3.38 -6.15
C VAL A 360 7.65 -3.15 -5.25
N PHE A 361 8.66 -2.44 -5.72
CA PHE A 361 9.82 -2.08 -4.92
C PHE A 361 9.45 -1.28 -3.67
N SER A 362 8.55 -0.30 -3.80
CA SER A 362 8.03 0.47 -2.66
C SER A 362 7.31 -0.43 -1.66
N ILE A 363 6.47 -1.36 -2.14
CA ILE A 363 5.77 -2.36 -1.30
C ILE A 363 6.77 -3.18 -0.49
N LEU A 364 7.87 -3.66 -1.11
CA LEU A 364 8.89 -4.45 -0.41
C LEU A 364 9.54 -3.67 0.74
N ILE A 365 9.82 -2.37 0.55
CA ILE A 365 10.35 -1.50 1.61
C ILE A 365 9.30 -1.30 2.73
N TYR A 366 8.05 -1.05 2.37
CA TYR A 366 6.98 -0.89 3.36
C TYR A 366 6.77 -2.14 4.20
N PHE A 367 6.91 -3.32 3.62
CA PHE A 367 6.81 -4.60 4.34
C PHE A 367 7.88 -4.77 5.42
N CYS A 368 9.03 -4.11 5.31
CA CYS A 368 10.06 -4.13 6.36
C CYS A 368 9.65 -3.40 7.63
N THR A 369 8.69 -2.45 7.54
CA THR A 369 8.38 -1.55 8.67
C THR A 369 6.90 -1.52 9.04
N GLU A 370 6.04 -2.15 8.26
CA GLU A 370 4.59 -2.14 8.47
C GLU A 370 3.97 -3.48 8.07
N SER A 371 2.98 -3.91 8.83
CA SER A 371 2.14 -5.08 8.50
C SER A 371 0.96 -4.63 7.61
N ILE A 372 1.26 -4.23 6.37
CA ILE A 372 0.27 -3.61 5.46
C ILE A 372 -0.87 -4.56 5.13
N MET A 373 -0.59 -5.87 5.07
CA MET A 373 -1.60 -6.90 4.78
C MET A 373 -2.45 -7.29 6.01
N SER A 374 -2.38 -6.52 7.10
CA SER A 374 -3.26 -6.65 8.26
C SER A 374 -4.42 -5.64 8.26
N VAL A 375 -4.46 -4.71 7.29
CA VAL A 375 -5.46 -3.64 7.23
C VAL A 375 -6.13 -3.61 5.86
N ASN A 376 -7.46 -3.55 5.83
CA ASN A 376 -8.29 -3.59 4.62
C ASN A 376 -7.76 -2.67 3.49
N LYS A 377 -7.45 -1.40 3.78
CA LYS A 377 -6.96 -0.44 2.76
C LYS A 377 -5.63 -0.87 2.13
N GLY A 378 -4.72 -1.45 2.90
CA GLY A 378 -3.47 -2.01 2.39
C GLY A 378 -3.69 -3.27 1.55
N ILE A 379 -4.54 -4.16 2.02
CA ILE A 379 -4.89 -5.42 1.35
C ILE A 379 -5.55 -5.17 0.00
N VAL A 380 -6.56 -4.31 -0.06
CA VAL A 380 -7.27 -3.99 -1.31
C VAL A 380 -6.31 -3.38 -2.33
N PHE A 381 -5.43 -2.46 -1.90
CA PHE A 381 -4.42 -1.85 -2.78
C PHE A 381 -3.46 -2.90 -3.35
N ILE A 382 -2.88 -3.73 -2.51
CA ILE A 382 -1.93 -4.78 -2.93
C ILE A 382 -2.64 -5.80 -3.85
N SER A 383 -3.78 -6.32 -3.43
CA SER A 383 -4.53 -7.31 -4.19
C SER A 383 -4.96 -6.77 -5.57
N TYR A 384 -5.39 -5.50 -5.63
CA TYR A 384 -5.76 -4.85 -6.89
C TYR A 384 -4.55 -4.75 -7.83
N PHE A 385 -3.43 -4.20 -7.37
CA PHE A 385 -2.27 -3.99 -8.25
C PHE A 385 -1.57 -5.29 -8.61
N PHE A 386 -1.51 -6.29 -7.73
CA PHE A 386 -0.99 -7.61 -8.08
C PHE A 386 -1.89 -8.30 -9.11
N THR A 387 -3.21 -8.14 -8.98
CA THR A 387 -4.16 -8.61 -10.00
C THR A 387 -3.96 -7.88 -11.32
N LEU A 388 -3.85 -6.55 -11.29
CA LEU A 388 -3.62 -5.72 -12.49
C LEU A 388 -2.34 -6.14 -13.23
N ILE A 389 -1.22 -6.31 -12.50
CA ILE A 389 0.06 -6.75 -13.06
C ILE A 389 -0.07 -8.13 -13.72
N ALA A 390 -0.82 -9.06 -13.10
CA ALA A 390 -1.01 -10.41 -13.61
C ALA A 390 -1.84 -10.47 -14.91
N ILE A 391 -2.78 -9.55 -15.09
CA ILE A 391 -3.70 -9.54 -16.24
C ILE A 391 -3.33 -8.51 -17.31
N TYR A 392 -2.36 -7.65 -17.04
CA TYR A 392 -1.89 -6.63 -17.99
C TYR A 392 -1.37 -7.27 -19.27
N GLU A 393 -1.83 -6.79 -20.40
CA GLU A 393 -1.40 -7.19 -21.73
C GLU A 393 -0.68 -6.02 -22.42
N LYS A 394 0.49 -6.30 -23.02
CA LYS A 394 1.30 -5.30 -23.75
C LYS A 394 0.61 -4.81 -25.02
#